data_f6513e5a0e7a39803b26759d5dc329e2
#
_entry.id   f6513e5a0e7a39803b26759d5dc329e2
#
_cell.length_a   1.000
_cell.length_b   1.000
_cell.length_c   1.000
_cell.angle_alpha   90.00
_cell.angle_beta   90.00
_cell.angle_gamma   90.00
#
_symmetry.space_group_name_H-M   'P 1'
#
loop_
_entity.id
_entity.type
_entity.pdbx_description
1 polymer ?
#
loop_
_entity_poly.entity_id
_entity_poly.type
_entity_poly.pdbx_seq_one_letter_code
_entity_poly.pdbx_strand_id
1 'polypeptide(L)'
;MADILNQMLENYLVSSNVQLQKRPDSLSFTINSTDGISKTTLFNILPYMHLIFFDIHARSLPGEIAENAVYHPMQFNYCVGGRIEMLLDDNSYIYLKEKDFCISRQTSQSESYFPTKYYRGITMYFDPDFFTEANSNVEDLFIMNLSQLPEIYFEKKDT
;
A
#
# COMPACT_ATOMS: atom_id res chain seq x y z
N MET A 1 -10.31 3.69 -11.67
CA MET A 1 -8.85 3.64 -11.89
C MET A 1 -8.14 4.93 -11.51
N ALA A 2 -8.81 6.06 -11.52
CA ALA A 2 -8.22 7.34 -11.10
C ALA A 2 -8.10 7.47 -9.57
N ASP A 3 -8.82 6.66 -8.77
CA ASP A 3 -9.07 7.00 -7.37
C ASP A 3 -7.89 6.81 -6.42
N ILE A 4 -7.24 5.66 -6.34
CA ILE A 4 -6.13 5.49 -5.39
C ILE A 4 -4.95 6.37 -5.77
N LEU A 5 -4.66 6.45 -7.07
CA LEU A 5 -3.57 7.29 -7.57
C LEU A 5 -3.85 8.77 -7.33
N ASN A 6 -5.09 9.19 -7.57
CA ASN A 6 -5.51 10.56 -7.34
C ASN A 6 -5.58 10.89 -5.84
N GLN A 7 -6.06 9.96 -5.00
CA GLN A 7 -6.07 10.14 -3.54
C GLN A 7 -4.64 10.21 -2.98
N MET A 8 -3.75 9.32 -3.40
CA MET A 8 -2.33 9.42 -3.02
C MET A 8 -1.73 10.74 -3.53
N LEU A 9 -2.04 11.16 -4.74
CA LEU A 9 -1.60 12.42 -5.31
C LEU A 9 -2.14 13.61 -4.53
N GLU A 10 -3.43 13.65 -4.24
CA GLU A 10 -4.06 14.76 -3.53
C GLU A 10 -3.51 14.91 -2.11
N ASN A 11 -3.33 13.81 -1.40
CA ASN A 11 -2.79 13.82 -0.03
C ASN A 11 -1.32 14.26 0.03
N TYR A 12 -0.51 13.88 -0.97
CA TYR A 12 0.90 14.28 -1.01
C TYR A 12 1.14 15.64 -1.66
N LEU A 13 0.31 16.07 -2.61
CA LEU A 13 0.49 17.36 -3.31
C LEU A 13 0.12 18.59 -2.47
N VAL A 14 -0.58 18.41 -1.36
CA VAL A 14 -0.90 19.52 -0.43
C VAL A 14 0.35 20.01 0.32
N SER A 15 1.42 19.21 0.38
CA SER A 15 2.66 19.64 1.02
C SER A 15 3.65 20.21 0.01
N SER A 16 4.16 21.42 0.25
CA SER A 16 5.10 22.15 -0.63
C SER A 16 6.45 21.47 -0.86
N ASN A 17 6.69 20.30 -0.24
CA ASN A 17 7.96 19.60 -0.26
C ASN A 17 7.93 18.27 -1.04
N VAL A 18 6.90 18.05 -1.86
CA VAL A 18 6.76 16.83 -2.66
C VAL A 18 7.27 17.09 -4.08
N GLN A 19 8.21 16.28 -4.51
CA GLN A 19 8.65 16.20 -5.90
C GLN A 19 7.99 15.01 -6.58
N LEU A 20 7.21 15.29 -7.62
CA LEU A 20 6.53 14.29 -8.40
C LEU A 20 7.29 14.02 -9.70
N GLN A 21 7.55 12.75 -9.99
CA GLN A 21 8.08 12.30 -11.26
C GLN A 21 7.15 11.27 -11.89
N LYS A 22 6.55 11.62 -13.01
CA LYS A 22 5.69 10.74 -13.79
C LYS A 22 6.45 10.14 -14.96
N ARG A 23 6.35 8.82 -15.14
CA ARG A 23 6.82 8.05 -16.29
C ARG A 23 5.65 7.32 -16.94
N PRO A 24 5.80 6.73 -18.13
CA PRO A 24 4.71 6.01 -18.80
C PRO A 24 4.13 4.86 -17.96
N ASP A 25 4.96 4.19 -17.19
CA ASP A 25 4.65 2.96 -16.41
C ASP A 25 4.67 3.17 -14.90
N SER A 26 5.10 4.33 -14.43
CA SER A 26 5.31 4.54 -12.99
C SER A 26 5.12 6.00 -12.58
N LEU A 27 4.85 6.15 -11.28
CA LEU A 27 4.75 7.43 -10.60
C LEU A 27 5.64 7.40 -9.37
N SER A 28 6.56 8.35 -9.25
CA SER A 28 7.43 8.46 -8.08
C SER A 28 7.19 9.76 -7.33
N PHE A 29 7.14 9.64 -6.00
CA PHE A 29 7.05 10.76 -5.07
C PHE A 29 8.34 10.81 -4.27
N THR A 30 8.96 11.96 -4.20
CA THR A 30 10.05 12.22 -3.25
C THR A 30 9.61 13.31 -2.31
N ILE A 31 9.61 13.01 -1.02
CA ILE A 31 9.22 13.92 0.05
C ILE A 31 10.48 14.29 0.82
N ASN A 32 10.78 15.59 0.85
CA ASN A 32 11.85 16.13 1.68
C ASN A 32 11.22 16.76 2.92
N SER A 33 11.51 16.22 4.08
CA SER A 33 11.03 16.71 5.37
C SER A 33 12.21 17.11 6.27
N THR A 34 11.93 17.81 7.36
CA THR A 34 12.93 18.10 8.39
C THR A 34 13.46 16.85 9.07
N ASP A 35 12.71 15.74 9.01
CA ASP A 35 13.07 14.47 9.62
C ASP A 35 13.81 13.53 8.67
N GLY A 36 13.82 13.82 7.36
CA GLY A 36 14.53 13.03 6.37
C GLY A 36 13.91 13.02 4.99
N ILE A 37 14.31 12.06 4.18
CA ILE A 37 13.89 11.92 2.77
C ILE A 37 13.14 10.60 2.63
N SER A 38 12.03 10.64 1.91
CA SER A 38 11.24 9.45 1.59
C SER A 38 10.96 9.41 0.09
N LYS A 39 11.13 8.24 -0.51
CA LYS A 39 10.79 7.99 -1.90
C LYS A 39 9.81 6.84 -2.00
N THR A 40 8.71 7.07 -2.69
CA THR A 40 7.71 6.06 -3.02
C THR A 40 7.58 5.98 -4.52
N THR A 41 7.61 4.76 -5.07
CA THR A 41 7.40 4.54 -6.51
C THR A 41 6.29 3.54 -6.72
N LEU A 42 5.27 3.95 -7.46
CA LEU A 42 4.09 3.16 -7.78
C LEU A 42 4.14 2.73 -9.24
N PHE A 43 3.86 1.47 -9.50
CA PHE A 43 3.67 0.87 -10.81
C PHE A 43 2.24 0.36 -10.95
N ASN A 44 1.60 0.67 -12.07
CA ASN A 44 0.34 0.06 -12.45
C ASN A 44 0.62 -1.24 -13.19
N ILE A 45 0.36 -2.38 -12.56
CA ILE A 45 0.61 -3.70 -13.15
C ILE A 45 -0.57 -4.11 -14.03
N LEU A 46 -1.77 -4.02 -13.48
CA LEU A 46 -3.04 -4.31 -14.14
C LEU A 46 -4.09 -3.30 -13.65
N PRO A 47 -5.25 -3.19 -14.32
CA PRO A 47 -6.39 -2.50 -13.74
C PRO A 47 -6.65 -3.04 -12.33
N TYR A 48 -6.77 -2.13 -11.35
CA TYR A 48 -7.02 -2.44 -9.93
C TYR A 48 -5.93 -3.28 -9.24
N MET A 49 -4.70 -3.35 -9.84
CA MET A 49 -3.53 -3.95 -9.23
C MET A 49 -2.34 -3.01 -9.33
N HIS A 50 -1.76 -2.66 -8.20
CA HIS A 50 -0.64 -1.73 -8.08
C HIS A 50 0.50 -2.34 -7.28
N LEU A 51 1.72 -2.05 -7.69
CA LEU A 51 2.93 -2.41 -6.96
C LEU A 51 3.62 -1.14 -6.49
N ILE A 52 3.91 -1.05 -5.21
CA ILE A 52 4.50 0.13 -4.58
C ILE A 52 5.82 -0.26 -3.93
N PHE A 53 6.85 0.52 -4.23
CA PHE A 53 8.16 0.43 -3.59
C PHE A 53 8.34 1.63 -2.67
N PHE A 54 8.71 1.34 -1.44
CA PHE A 54 9.06 2.33 -0.43
C PHE A 54 10.57 2.32 -0.18
N ASP A 55 11.16 3.51 -0.13
CA ASP A 55 12.53 3.76 0.30
C ASP A 55 12.50 5.01 1.19
N ILE A 56 12.41 4.77 2.50
CA ILE A 56 12.09 5.80 3.50
C ILE A 56 13.26 5.95 4.44
N HIS A 57 13.74 7.18 4.58
CA HIS A 57 14.80 7.61 5.48
C HIS A 57 14.31 8.75 6.37
N ALA A 58 13.19 8.50 7.05
CA ALA A 58 12.52 9.44 7.96
C ALA A 58 11.81 8.65 9.07
N ARG A 59 11.35 9.29 10.14
CA ARG A 59 10.58 8.63 11.21
C ARG A 59 9.12 8.44 10.86
N SER A 60 8.56 9.34 10.06
CA SER A 60 7.17 9.31 9.64
C SER A 60 7.04 9.83 8.22
N LEU A 61 5.94 9.51 7.57
CA LEU A 61 5.52 10.15 6.33
C LEU A 61 4.58 11.30 6.66
N PRO A 62 4.78 12.49 6.08
CA PRO A 62 3.79 13.55 6.19
C PRO A 62 2.55 13.19 5.37
N GLY A 63 1.41 13.27 5.99
CA GLY A 63 0.12 13.03 5.36
C GLY A 63 -0.42 11.63 5.63
N GLU A 64 -1.58 11.61 6.20
CA GLU A 64 -2.43 10.44 6.29
C GLU A 64 -2.98 10.15 4.90
N ILE A 65 -2.97 8.90 4.48
CA ILE A 65 -3.84 8.49 3.38
C ILE A 65 -5.24 8.45 3.99
N ALA A 66 -5.93 9.59 3.99
CA ALA A 66 -7.29 9.68 4.45
C ALA A 66 -8.15 8.78 3.56
N GLU A 67 -8.70 7.75 4.13
CA GLU A 67 -9.59 6.83 3.45
C GLU A 67 -10.96 7.46 3.25
N ASN A 68 -11.35 7.59 2.02
CA ASN A 68 -12.77 7.56 1.68
C ASN A 68 -13.19 6.09 1.60
N ALA A 69 -13.99 5.67 2.56
CA ALA A 69 -14.35 4.31 2.96
C ALA A 69 -15.07 3.42 1.91
N VAL A 70 -14.88 3.62 0.64
CA VAL A 70 -15.58 2.86 -0.42
C VAL A 70 -14.72 1.72 -0.99
N TYR A 71 -13.42 1.74 -0.77
CA TYR A 71 -12.49 0.81 -1.39
C TYR A 71 -11.59 0.14 -0.33
N HIS A 72 -11.70 -1.17 -0.19
CA HIS A 72 -10.93 -1.97 0.76
C HIS A 72 -10.02 -2.98 0.03
N PRO A 73 -8.92 -2.51 -0.59
CA PRO A 73 -8.02 -3.40 -1.31
C PRO A 73 -7.35 -4.38 -0.35
N MET A 74 -7.04 -5.54 -0.87
CA MET A 74 -6.06 -6.41 -0.23
C MET A 74 -4.66 -5.88 -0.45
N GLN A 75 -3.83 -6.04 0.57
CA GLN A 75 -2.43 -5.63 0.58
C GLN A 75 -1.54 -6.81 0.91
N PHE A 76 -0.51 -7.00 0.10
CA PHE A 76 0.61 -7.87 0.40
C PHE A 76 1.81 -6.98 0.71
N ASN A 77 2.25 -6.97 1.95
CA ASN A 77 3.36 -6.14 2.40
C ASN A 77 4.58 -7.01 2.69
N TYR A 78 5.71 -6.67 2.09
CA TYR A 78 6.99 -7.30 2.35
C TYR A 78 8.02 -6.27 2.78
N CYS A 79 8.58 -6.44 3.98
CA CYS A 79 9.65 -5.59 4.48
C CYS A 79 11.01 -6.10 3.98
N VAL A 80 11.63 -5.34 3.09
CA VAL A 80 12.96 -5.65 2.54
C VAL A 80 14.07 -5.27 3.51
N GLY A 81 13.86 -4.22 4.31
CA GLY A 81 14.81 -3.77 5.31
C GLY A 81 14.23 -2.69 6.22
N GLY A 82 14.79 -2.57 7.41
CA GLY A 82 14.31 -1.65 8.43
C GLY A 82 13.09 -2.16 9.18
N ARG A 83 12.23 -1.22 9.61
CA ARG A 83 11.01 -1.52 10.37
C ARG A 83 9.94 -0.47 10.10
N ILE A 84 8.71 -0.91 9.98
CA ILE A 84 7.50 -0.06 9.98
C ILE A 84 6.58 -0.48 11.13
N GLU A 85 5.97 0.49 11.77
CA GLU A 85 4.87 0.36 12.72
C GLU A 85 3.67 1.14 12.18
N MET A 86 2.52 0.50 12.12
CA MET A 86 1.29 1.08 11.60
C MET A 86 0.24 1.03 12.69
N LEU A 87 -0.28 2.19 13.07
CA LEU A 87 -1.42 2.30 13.98
C LEU A 87 -2.70 2.18 13.15
N LEU A 88 -3.59 1.29 13.56
CA LEU A 88 -4.90 1.10 12.96
C LEU A 88 -5.97 1.86 13.76
N ASP A 89 -7.13 2.10 13.17
CA ASP A 89 -8.22 2.88 13.80
C ASP A 89 -8.81 2.22 15.06
N ASP A 90 -8.68 0.89 15.17
CA ASP A 90 -9.07 0.16 16.38
C ASP A 90 -8.03 0.25 17.51
N ASN A 91 -7.02 1.12 17.36
CA ASN A 91 -5.84 1.25 18.23
C ASN A 91 -4.96 0.00 18.31
N SER A 92 -5.12 -0.93 17.40
CA SER A 92 -4.16 -2.02 17.23
C SER A 92 -2.93 -1.57 16.45
N TYR A 93 -1.84 -2.30 16.60
CA TYR A 93 -0.59 -2.04 15.88
C TYR A 93 -0.22 -3.22 15.01
N ILE A 94 0.15 -2.93 13.77
CA ILE A 94 0.88 -3.85 12.93
C ILE A 94 2.31 -3.37 12.87
N TYR A 95 3.27 -4.28 13.03
CA TYR A 95 4.67 -3.96 12.76
C TYR A 95 5.28 -5.02 11.83
N LEU A 96 6.13 -4.56 10.92
CA LEU A 96 6.92 -5.41 10.06
C LEU A 96 8.39 -5.03 10.21
N LYS A 97 9.23 -6.02 10.35
CA LYS A 97 10.71 -5.89 10.30
C LYS A 97 11.24 -6.60 9.06
N GLU A 98 12.53 -6.48 8.84
CA GLU A 98 13.22 -7.10 7.71
C GLU A 98 12.84 -8.58 7.55
N LYS A 99 12.44 -8.96 6.33
CA LYS A 99 11.96 -10.28 5.90
C LYS A 99 10.57 -10.68 6.38
N ASP A 100 9.89 -9.82 7.13
CA ASP A 100 8.48 -10.07 7.47
C ASP A 100 7.59 -9.84 6.24
N PHE A 101 6.55 -10.66 6.18
CA PHE A 101 5.48 -10.56 5.19
C PHE A 101 4.14 -10.48 5.90
N CYS A 102 3.25 -9.63 5.43
CA CYS A 102 1.91 -9.48 5.97
C CYS A 102 0.89 -9.37 4.85
N ILE A 103 -0.22 -10.06 5.02
CA ILE A 103 -1.42 -9.88 4.20
C ILE A 103 -2.43 -9.16 5.06
N SER A 104 -2.96 -8.05 4.56
CA SER A 104 -4.00 -7.28 5.24
C SER A 104 -5.08 -6.87 4.25
N ARG A 105 -6.30 -6.75 4.75
CA ARG A 105 -7.34 -6.00 4.07
C ARG A 105 -7.29 -4.61 4.66
N GLN A 106 -7.15 -3.59 3.83
CA GLN A 106 -7.01 -2.24 4.35
C GLN A 106 -8.28 -1.87 5.10
N THR A 107 -8.12 -1.72 6.39
CA THR A 107 -8.95 -0.88 7.23
C THR A 107 -8.22 0.45 7.35
N SER A 108 -8.90 1.52 7.67
CA SER A 108 -8.27 2.83 7.81
C SER A 108 -6.98 2.74 8.66
N GLN A 109 -5.91 3.38 8.16
CA GLN A 109 -4.61 3.46 8.82
C GLN A 109 -4.40 4.89 9.26
N SER A 110 -4.25 5.13 10.55
CA SER A 110 -4.11 6.50 11.06
C SER A 110 -2.68 7.03 10.90
N GLU A 111 -1.66 6.21 11.18
CA GLU A 111 -0.28 6.67 11.16
C GLU A 111 0.71 5.55 10.80
N SER A 112 1.78 5.92 10.06
CA SER A 112 2.94 5.06 9.83
C SER A 112 4.17 5.64 10.52
N TYR A 113 4.88 4.83 11.29
CA TYR A 113 6.08 5.20 12.00
C TYR A 113 7.25 4.26 11.64
N PHE A 114 8.44 4.84 11.48
CA PHE A 114 9.67 4.14 11.13
C PHE A 114 10.71 4.34 12.25
N PRO A 115 10.73 3.47 13.27
CA PRO A 115 11.53 3.66 14.48
C PRO A 115 13.05 3.80 14.20
N THR A 116 13.52 3.10 13.18
CA THR A 116 14.95 3.11 12.78
C THR A 116 15.29 4.24 11.83
N LYS A 117 14.36 5.11 11.48
CA LYS A 117 14.49 6.10 10.38
C LYS A 117 14.85 5.46 9.03
N TYR A 118 14.59 4.20 8.88
CA TYR A 118 14.87 3.44 7.67
C TYR A 118 13.82 2.36 7.47
N TYR A 119 13.24 2.36 6.28
CA TYR A 119 12.33 1.32 5.84
C TYR A 119 12.42 1.17 4.33
N ARG A 120 12.63 -0.04 3.88
CA ARG A 120 12.43 -0.45 2.49
C ARG A 120 11.37 -1.53 2.45
N GLY A 121 10.36 -1.31 1.65
CA GLY A 121 9.24 -2.23 1.55
C GLY A 121 8.69 -2.32 0.14
N ILE A 122 7.98 -3.40 -0.09
CA ILE A 122 7.22 -3.64 -1.32
C ILE A 122 5.79 -3.95 -0.89
N THR A 123 4.84 -3.21 -1.43
CA THR A 123 3.42 -3.47 -1.21
C THR A 123 2.74 -3.71 -2.54
N MET A 124 2.01 -4.79 -2.65
CA MET A 124 1.08 -5.03 -3.74
C MET A 124 -0.34 -4.79 -3.25
N TYR A 125 -1.04 -3.87 -3.91
CA TYR A 125 -2.46 -3.61 -3.72
C TYR A 125 -3.24 -4.25 -4.85
N PHE A 126 -4.33 -4.89 -4.53
CA PHE A 126 -5.29 -5.33 -5.53
C PHE A 126 -6.71 -5.34 -4.97
N ASP A 127 -7.68 -5.12 -5.86
CA ASP A 127 -9.09 -5.19 -5.55
C ASP A 127 -9.62 -6.59 -5.86
N PRO A 128 -9.92 -7.42 -4.85
CA PRO A 128 -10.42 -8.77 -5.10
C PRO A 128 -11.77 -8.79 -5.80
N ASP A 129 -12.61 -7.74 -5.61
CA ASP A 129 -13.92 -7.66 -6.21
C ASP A 129 -13.85 -7.42 -7.73
N PHE A 130 -12.73 -6.86 -8.21
CA PHE A 130 -12.48 -6.74 -9.66
C PHE A 130 -12.17 -8.09 -10.32
N PHE A 131 -11.56 -9.02 -9.62
CA PHE A 131 -11.19 -10.35 -10.10
C PHE A 131 -12.33 -11.34 -9.88
N THR A 132 -13.51 -10.98 -10.37
CA THR A 132 -14.70 -11.84 -10.39
C THR A 132 -14.81 -12.61 -11.71
N GLU A 133 -15.74 -13.53 -11.82
CA GLU A 133 -15.99 -14.30 -13.05
C GLU A 133 -16.13 -13.44 -14.31
N ALA A 134 -16.60 -12.19 -14.17
CA ALA A 134 -16.72 -11.24 -15.29
C ALA A 134 -15.37 -10.82 -15.90
N ASN A 135 -14.26 -10.95 -15.15
CA ASN A 135 -12.92 -10.58 -15.55
C ASN A 135 -11.96 -11.79 -15.56
N SER A 136 -12.45 -12.99 -15.78
CA SER A 136 -11.72 -14.25 -15.73
C SER A 136 -10.45 -14.31 -16.60
N ASN A 137 -10.41 -13.55 -17.70
CA ASN A 137 -9.23 -13.48 -18.57
C ASN A 137 -7.97 -12.96 -17.84
N VAL A 138 -8.13 -12.20 -16.76
CA VAL A 138 -7.02 -11.71 -15.96
C VAL A 138 -6.60 -12.76 -14.91
N GLU A 139 -7.56 -13.50 -14.36
CA GLU A 139 -7.30 -14.60 -13.42
C GLU A 139 -6.49 -15.73 -14.06
N ASP A 140 -6.67 -15.99 -15.37
CA ASP A 140 -5.89 -16.98 -16.11
C ASP A 140 -4.37 -16.69 -16.14
N LEU A 141 -3.97 -15.46 -15.83
CA LEU A 141 -2.56 -15.08 -15.68
C LEU A 141 -1.95 -15.52 -14.33
N PHE A 142 -2.78 -15.91 -13.38
CA PHE A 142 -2.35 -16.31 -12.04
C PHE A 142 -2.60 -17.81 -11.82
N ILE A 143 -1.71 -18.42 -11.03
CA ILE A 143 -1.84 -19.85 -10.66
C ILE A 143 -2.98 -20.06 -9.66
N MET A 144 -3.42 -18.98 -8.99
CA MET A 144 -4.48 -19.00 -7.99
C MET A 144 -5.62 -18.05 -8.38
N ASN A 145 -6.81 -18.35 -7.92
CA ASN A 145 -7.96 -17.47 -8.06
C ASN A 145 -7.86 -16.33 -7.04
N LEU A 146 -7.59 -15.11 -7.50
CA LEU A 146 -7.40 -13.94 -6.65
C LEU A 146 -8.68 -13.52 -5.94
N SER A 147 -9.87 -13.76 -6.52
CA SER A 147 -11.15 -13.42 -5.91
C SER A 147 -11.45 -14.21 -4.64
N GLN A 148 -10.83 -15.39 -4.48
CA GLN A 148 -11.01 -16.24 -3.30
C GLN A 148 -10.08 -15.90 -2.13
N LEU A 149 -9.08 -15.05 -2.33
CA LEU A 149 -8.12 -14.72 -1.29
C LEU A 149 -8.73 -14.11 -0.03
N PRO A 150 -9.75 -13.22 -0.11
CA PRO A 150 -10.40 -12.70 1.10
C PRO A 150 -11.02 -13.81 1.95
N GLU A 151 -11.70 -14.78 1.33
CA GLU A 151 -12.31 -15.92 2.01
C GLU A 151 -11.25 -16.80 2.68
N ILE A 152 -10.14 -17.07 1.98
CA ILE A 152 -9.07 -17.92 2.49
C ILE A 152 -8.38 -17.31 3.73
N TYR A 153 -8.15 -16.00 3.74
CA TYR A 153 -7.31 -15.35 4.74
C TYR A 153 -8.08 -14.60 5.83
N PHE A 154 -9.30 -14.14 5.58
CA PHE A 154 -10.02 -13.25 6.49
C PHE A 154 -11.38 -13.79 6.96
N GLU A 155 -12.03 -14.66 6.21
CA GLU A 155 -13.26 -15.26 6.68
C GLU A 155 -12.92 -16.43 7.61
N LYS A 156 -13.29 -16.29 8.90
CA LYS A 156 -13.26 -17.40 9.83
C LYS A 156 -14.22 -18.47 9.33
N LYS A 157 -13.70 -19.63 8.94
CA LYS A 157 -14.53 -20.83 8.88
C LYS A 157 -14.97 -21.11 10.30
N ASP A 158 -16.25 -20.88 10.60
CA ASP A 158 -16.87 -21.40 11.82
C ASP A 158 -16.73 -22.93 11.79
N THR A 159 -15.78 -23.45 12.56
CA THR A 159 -15.62 -24.89 12.85
C THR A 159 -16.27 -25.22 14.18
#